data_783637f7e5a9058ab58a61d801fbe76f
#
_entry.id   783637f7e5a9058ab58a61d801fbe76f
#
_cell.length_a   1.000
_cell.length_b   1.000
_cell.length_c   1.000
_cell.angle_alpha   90.00
_cell.angle_beta   90.00
_cell.angle_gamma   90.00
#
_symmetry.space_group_name_H-M   'P 1'
#
loop_
_entity.id
_entity.type
_entity.pdbx_description
1 polymer ?
#
loop_
_entity_poly.entity_id
_entity_poly.type
_entity_poly.pdbx_seq_one_letter_code
_entity_poly.pdbx_strand_id
1 'polypeptide(L)'
;MVIIRSIQPEHYADYVALIGSQLGEGYLTENHFVELAADPLAVCFEAQTINGDVLGVVTAKILERQNAFELLKIRPEQVPDYAKQCEKIGIFKTIAISETAKGQGIGTQLVRALMQTFQQKNLHVVACVAWQYGETENIKGIMQRFSFERVAEIPDYWIDDPEPFICPACGKPPCRCQANIYFKAIWKSGKNYYVFLSSI
;
A
#
# COMPACT_ATOMS: atom_id res chain seq x y z
N MET A 1 21.88 -1.93 12.38
CA MET A 1 20.70 -1.21 12.94
C MET A 1 19.92 -0.61 11.77
N VAL A 2 18.60 -0.78 11.76
CA VAL A 2 17.70 -0.24 10.72
C VAL A 2 16.98 0.98 11.28
N ILE A 3 16.89 2.04 10.48
CA ILE A 3 16.19 3.29 10.81
C ILE A 3 14.97 3.38 9.91
N ILE A 4 13.78 3.62 10.48
CA ILE A 4 12.56 3.91 9.73
C ILE A 4 12.26 5.40 9.89
N ARG A 5 12.15 6.12 8.77
CA ARG A 5 11.83 7.56 8.75
C ARG A 5 10.99 7.93 7.53
N SER A 6 10.48 9.14 7.47
CA SER A 6 9.85 9.67 6.25
C SER A 6 10.84 9.66 5.08
N ILE A 7 10.32 9.49 3.86
CA ILE A 7 11.13 9.54 2.63
C ILE A 7 11.94 10.83 2.54
N GLN A 8 13.12 10.74 1.93
CA GLN A 8 14.06 11.85 1.80
C GLN A 8 14.35 12.14 0.34
N PRO A 9 14.44 13.43 -0.08
CA PRO A 9 14.67 13.78 -1.48
C PRO A 9 15.94 13.19 -2.09
N GLU A 10 17.01 13.09 -1.30
CA GLU A 10 18.29 12.52 -1.73
C GLU A 10 18.23 11.04 -2.12
N HIS A 11 17.15 10.31 -1.72
CA HIS A 11 16.98 8.88 -2.00
C HIS A 11 15.92 8.57 -3.07
N TYR A 12 15.34 9.57 -3.74
CA TYR A 12 14.25 9.32 -4.71
C TYR A 12 14.68 8.39 -5.85
N ALA A 13 15.91 8.55 -6.36
CA ALA A 13 16.46 7.67 -7.39
C ALA A 13 16.58 6.22 -6.88
N ASP A 14 16.99 6.01 -5.63
CA ASP A 14 17.10 4.68 -5.02
C ASP A 14 15.72 4.02 -4.87
N TYR A 15 14.67 4.78 -4.49
CA TYR A 15 13.31 4.24 -4.41
C TYR A 15 12.78 3.84 -5.78
N VAL A 16 13.02 4.67 -6.81
CA VAL A 16 12.62 4.37 -8.18
C VAL A 16 13.29 3.09 -8.67
N ALA A 17 14.61 2.97 -8.48
CA ALA A 17 15.36 1.78 -8.86
C ALA A 17 14.85 0.53 -8.11
N LEU A 18 14.63 0.63 -6.79
CA LEU A 18 14.15 -0.46 -5.96
C LEU A 18 12.74 -0.91 -6.36
N ILE A 19 11.82 0.02 -6.55
CA ILE A 19 10.43 -0.28 -6.97
C ILE A 19 10.43 -0.82 -8.39
N GLY A 20 11.18 -0.21 -9.30
CA GLY A 20 11.30 -0.64 -10.70
C GLY A 20 11.75 -2.09 -10.81
N SER A 21 12.71 -2.52 -10.00
CA SER A 21 13.21 -3.90 -9.99
C SER A 21 12.17 -4.95 -9.56
N GLN A 22 11.13 -4.57 -8.83
CA GLN A 22 10.15 -5.49 -8.24
C GLN A 22 8.74 -5.36 -8.80
N LEU A 23 8.30 -4.16 -9.14
CA LEU A 23 6.94 -3.88 -9.61
C LEU A 23 6.88 -3.45 -11.06
N GLY A 24 8.02 -3.06 -11.64
CA GLY A 24 8.13 -2.71 -13.06
C GLY A 24 8.83 -1.38 -13.29
N GLU A 25 9.65 -1.36 -14.33
CA GLU A 25 10.33 -0.15 -14.76
C GLU A 25 9.31 0.90 -15.24
N GLY A 26 9.42 2.12 -14.70
CA GLY A 26 8.49 3.20 -14.98
C GLY A 26 7.24 3.21 -14.11
N TYR A 27 7.03 2.23 -13.21
CA TYR A 27 5.86 2.18 -12.32
C TYR A 27 5.76 3.41 -11.38
N LEU A 28 6.87 3.88 -10.84
CA LEU A 28 6.99 5.17 -10.18
C LEU A 28 8.25 5.89 -10.70
N THR A 29 8.21 7.22 -10.74
CA THR A 29 9.32 8.09 -11.11
C THR A 29 9.72 8.98 -9.93
N GLU A 30 10.86 9.67 -10.02
CA GLU A 30 11.25 10.65 -8.99
C GLU A 30 10.20 11.76 -8.81
N ASN A 31 9.54 12.18 -9.90
CA ASN A 31 8.48 13.19 -9.82
C ASN A 31 7.30 12.73 -8.95
N HIS A 32 6.93 11.45 -9.00
CA HIS A 32 5.91 10.91 -8.09
C HIS A 32 6.32 11.05 -6.62
N PHE A 33 7.61 10.89 -6.28
CA PHE A 33 8.08 11.10 -4.91
C PHE A 33 8.10 12.56 -4.51
N VAL A 34 8.37 13.48 -5.43
CA VAL A 34 8.22 14.93 -5.21
C VAL A 34 6.75 15.26 -4.89
N GLU A 35 5.82 14.74 -5.66
CA GLU A 35 4.38 14.93 -5.44
C GLU A 35 3.91 14.31 -4.12
N LEU A 36 4.35 13.08 -3.81
CA LEU A 36 4.02 12.41 -2.54
C LEU A 36 4.56 13.16 -1.33
N ALA A 37 5.78 13.72 -1.42
CA ALA A 37 6.36 14.50 -0.33
C ALA A 37 5.63 15.84 -0.10
N ALA A 38 5.06 16.42 -1.14
CA ALA A 38 4.27 17.66 -1.07
C ALA A 38 2.80 17.43 -0.64
N ASP A 39 2.29 16.20 -0.73
CA ASP A 39 0.89 15.87 -0.42
C ASP A 39 0.71 15.58 1.09
N PRO A 40 -0.03 16.40 1.85
CA PRO A 40 -0.28 16.18 3.28
C PRO A 40 -1.10 14.91 3.57
N LEU A 41 -1.74 14.34 2.56
CA LEU A 41 -2.50 13.07 2.64
C LEU A 41 -1.64 11.85 2.30
N ALA A 42 -0.42 12.03 1.79
CA ALA A 42 0.52 10.95 1.59
C ALA A 42 1.19 10.55 2.92
N VAL A 43 1.49 9.26 3.05
CA VAL A 43 2.23 8.68 4.17
C VAL A 43 3.27 7.73 3.59
N CYS A 44 4.52 8.16 3.59
CA CYS A 44 5.62 7.45 2.96
C CYS A 44 6.79 7.30 3.93
N PHE A 45 7.34 6.09 4.03
CA PHE A 45 8.50 5.79 4.86
C PHE A 45 9.56 5.05 4.07
N GLU A 46 10.80 5.28 4.44
CA GLU A 46 11.94 4.47 4.06
C GLU A 46 12.49 3.68 5.25
N ALA A 47 13.14 2.58 4.94
CA ALA A 47 14.03 1.86 5.84
C ALA A 47 15.46 2.01 5.32
N GLN A 48 16.38 2.42 6.17
CA GLN A 48 17.80 2.57 5.79
C GLN A 48 18.73 1.96 6.82
N THR A 49 19.98 1.69 6.38
CA THR A 49 21.09 1.38 7.29
C THR A 49 21.51 2.63 8.05
N ILE A 50 22.35 2.47 9.08
CA ILE A 50 22.98 3.60 9.77
C ILE A 50 23.91 4.41 8.84
N ASN A 51 24.37 3.80 7.76
CA ASN A 51 25.24 4.45 6.77
C ASN A 51 24.44 5.18 5.67
N GLY A 52 23.13 5.11 5.69
CA GLY A 52 22.26 5.77 4.72
C GLY A 52 21.79 4.90 3.54
N ASP A 53 22.23 3.63 3.44
CA ASP A 53 21.78 2.77 2.32
C ASP A 53 20.31 2.44 2.45
N VAL A 54 19.54 2.64 1.38
CA VAL A 54 18.11 2.34 1.34
C VAL A 54 17.89 0.83 1.30
N LEU A 55 17.14 0.32 2.28
CA LEU A 55 16.78 -1.08 2.42
C LEU A 55 15.34 -1.37 1.98
N GLY A 56 14.50 -0.35 1.94
CA GLY A 56 13.11 -0.49 1.53
C GLY A 56 12.36 0.83 1.59
N VAL A 57 11.22 0.87 0.92
CA VAL A 57 10.31 2.01 0.87
C VAL A 57 8.88 1.53 0.89
N VAL A 58 7.99 2.30 1.54
CA VAL A 58 6.54 2.11 1.51
C VAL A 58 5.85 3.42 1.19
N THR A 59 4.84 3.38 0.33
CA THR A 59 4.00 4.52 -0.01
C THR A 59 2.54 4.23 0.25
N ALA A 60 1.83 5.23 0.76
CA ALA A 60 0.40 5.18 1.00
C ALA A 60 -0.21 6.58 0.88
N LYS A 61 -1.52 6.63 0.70
CA LYS A 61 -2.28 7.88 0.61
C LYS A 61 -3.60 7.75 1.37
N ILE A 62 -4.06 8.85 1.94
CA ILE A 62 -5.38 8.95 2.55
C ILE A 62 -6.34 9.48 1.49
N LEU A 63 -7.41 8.75 1.22
CA LEU A 63 -8.42 9.15 0.24
C LEU A 63 -9.79 9.26 0.91
N GLU A 64 -10.63 10.17 0.39
CA GLU A 64 -12.06 10.14 0.64
C GLU A 64 -12.61 8.78 0.17
N ARG A 65 -13.61 8.27 0.89
CA ARG A 65 -14.18 6.92 0.66
C ARG A 65 -14.53 6.65 -0.80
N GLN A 66 -15.19 7.60 -1.46
CA GLN A 66 -15.61 7.43 -2.84
C GLN A 66 -14.40 7.24 -3.76
N ASN A 67 -13.41 8.11 -3.68
CA ASN A 67 -12.17 8.03 -4.46
C ASN A 67 -11.39 6.75 -4.16
N ALA A 68 -11.42 6.29 -2.90
CA ALA A 68 -10.80 5.03 -2.51
C ALA A 68 -11.47 3.84 -3.20
N PHE A 69 -12.82 3.78 -3.23
CA PHE A 69 -13.53 2.67 -3.87
C PHE A 69 -13.39 2.68 -5.40
N GLU A 70 -13.34 3.86 -6.02
CA GLU A 70 -13.04 4.01 -7.45
C GLU A 70 -11.63 3.47 -7.77
N LEU A 71 -10.62 3.89 -6.99
CA LEU A 71 -9.25 3.38 -7.14
C LEU A 71 -9.19 1.86 -6.95
N LEU A 72 -9.89 1.31 -5.96
CA LEU A 72 -9.90 -0.13 -5.68
C LEU A 72 -10.66 -0.94 -6.74
N LYS A 73 -11.42 -0.29 -7.63
CA LYS A 73 -12.26 -0.92 -8.67
C LYS A 73 -13.22 -1.99 -8.09
N ILE A 74 -13.71 -1.77 -6.86
CA ILE A 74 -14.60 -2.70 -6.16
C ILE A 74 -16.05 -2.26 -6.21
N ARG A 75 -16.97 -3.24 -6.21
CA ARG A 75 -18.39 -3.00 -6.12
C ARG A 75 -18.84 -2.80 -4.68
N PRO A 76 -19.94 -2.06 -4.43
CA PRO A 76 -20.43 -1.76 -3.07
C PRO A 76 -20.66 -3.00 -2.19
N GLU A 77 -21.09 -4.12 -2.78
CA GLU A 77 -21.32 -5.38 -2.08
C GLU A 77 -20.02 -6.08 -1.62
N GLN A 78 -18.88 -5.76 -2.23
CA GLN A 78 -17.58 -6.30 -1.87
C GLN A 78 -16.89 -5.51 -0.74
N VAL A 79 -17.43 -4.32 -0.44
CA VAL A 79 -16.89 -3.45 0.62
C VAL A 79 -17.30 -4.00 1.98
N PRO A 80 -16.37 -4.24 2.92
CA PRO A 80 -16.71 -4.63 4.28
C PRO A 80 -17.59 -3.57 4.98
N ASP A 81 -18.55 -4.00 5.78
CA ASP A 81 -19.51 -3.09 6.42
C ASP A 81 -18.84 -2.02 7.28
N TYR A 82 -17.75 -2.38 7.97
CA TYR A 82 -16.97 -1.42 8.75
C TYR A 82 -16.30 -0.33 7.90
N ALA A 83 -16.08 -0.57 6.61
CA ALA A 83 -15.46 0.41 5.70
C ALA A 83 -16.52 1.31 5.03
N LYS A 84 -17.76 0.85 4.90
CA LYS A 84 -18.85 1.61 4.27
C LYS A 84 -19.18 2.92 4.97
N GLN A 85 -18.92 3.00 6.28
CA GLN A 85 -19.26 4.16 7.12
C GLN A 85 -18.07 5.11 7.33
N CYS A 86 -16.87 4.74 6.88
CA CYS A 86 -15.69 5.59 7.04
C CYS A 86 -15.69 6.72 5.99
N GLU A 87 -15.43 7.95 6.41
CA GLU A 87 -15.28 9.08 5.48
C GLU A 87 -13.99 8.96 4.67
N LYS A 88 -12.92 8.51 5.32
CA LYS A 88 -11.57 8.40 4.75
C LYS A 88 -11.01 7.00 4.94
N ILE A 89 -10.26 6.56 3.94
CA ILE A 89 -9.59 5.26 3.91
C ILE A 89 -8.10 5.47 3.61
N GLY A 90 -7.25 4.81 4.38
CA GLY A 90 -5.82 4.74 4.07
C GLY A 90 -5.59 3.73 2.96
N ILE A 91 -4.98 4.14 1.86
CA ILE A 91 -4.61 3.26 0.76
C ILE A 91 -3.13 2.94 0.85
N PHE A 92 -2.81 1.71 1.20
CA PHE A 92 -1.46 1.17 1.12
C PHE A 92 -1.18 0.82 -0.34
N LYS A 93 -0.33 1.62 -1.02
CA LYS A 93 -0.14 1.52 -2.47
C LYS A 93 1.04 0.64 -2.85
N THR A 94 2.22 0.89 -2.29
CA THR A 94 3.47 0.30 -2.78
C THR A 94 4.37 -0.05 -1.61
N ILE A 95 5.04 -1.19 -1.68
CA ILE A 95 6.16 -1.54 -0.83
C ILE A 95 7.22 -2.28 -1.65
N ALA A 96 8.46 -1.89 -1.49
CA ALA A 96 9.61 -2.59 -2.07
C ALA A 96 10.72 -2.73 -1.02
N ILE A 97 11.35 -3.90 -0.98
CA ILE A 97 12.44 -4.23 -0.05
C ILE A 97 13.61 -4.75 -0.86
N SER A 98 14.82 -4.24 -0.62
CA SER A 98 16.03 -4.70 -1.32
C SER A 98 16.23 -6.22 -1.12
N GLU A 99 16.77 -6.89 -2.13
CA GLU A 99 17.00 -8.34 -2.08
C GLU A 99 17.87 -8.73 -0.87
N THR A 100 18.89 -7.91 -0.55
CA THR A 100 19.80 -8.14 0.57
C THR A 100 19.12 -7.99 1.94
N ALA A 101 17.96 -7.34 2.00
CA ALA A 101 17.22 -7.05 3.22
C ALA A 101 15.95 -7.90 3.36
N LYS A 102 15.61 -8.73 2.36
CA LYS A 102 14.48 -9.67 2.42
C LYS A 102 14.65 -10.67 3.59
N GLY A 103 13.53 -11.03 4.20
CA GLY A 103 13.52 -11.96 5.34
C GLY A 103 13.93 -11.35 6.69
N GLN A 104 14.47 -10.14 6.72
CA GLN A 104 14.93 -9.46 7.95
C GLN A 104 13.83 -8.67 8.68
N GLY A 105 12.57 -8.80 8.27
CA GLY A 105 11.43 -8.15 8.92
C GLY A 105 11.27 -6.65 8.60
N ILE A 106 12.03 -6.11 7.64
CA ILE A 106 12.00 -4.69 7.27
C ILE A 106 10.63 -4.29 6.75
N GLY A 107 10.02 -5.07 5.85
CA GLY A 107 8.67 -4.83 5.37
C GLY A 107 7.64 -4.76 6.51
N THR A 108 7.79 -5.61 7.53
CA THR A 108 6.95 -5.57 8.73
C THR A 108 7.13 -4.26 9.52
N GLN A 109 8.35 -3.75 9.63
CA GLN A 109 8.64 -2.50 10.33
C GLN A 109 8.05 -1.30 9.58
N LEU A 110 8.21 -1.24 8.26
CA LEU A 110 7.64 -0.21 7.40
C LEU A 110 6.10 -0.18 7.50
N VAL A 111 5.44 -1.34 7.37
CA VAL A 111 3.97 -1.42 7.48
C VAL A 111 3.50 -1.09 8.89
N ARG A 112 4.25 -1.45 9.94
CA ARG A 112 3.93 -1.03 11.31
C ARG A 112 3.96 0.48 11.47
N ALA A 113 4.99 1.16 10.96
CA ALA A 113 5.08 2.62 10.98
C ALA A 113 3.90 3.27 10.23
N LEU A 114 3.54 2.73 9.06
CA LEU A 114 2.38 3.14 8.29
C LEU A 114 1.09 3.03 9.10
N MET A 115 0.82 1.85 9.71
CA MET A 115 -0.38 1.62 10.51
C MET A 115 -0.46 2.55 11.73
N GLN A 116 0.65 2.76 12.43
CA GLN A 116 0.72 3.69 13.56
C GLN A 116 0.39 5.12 13.13
N THR A 117 0.92 5.57 11.99
CA THR A 117 0.63 6.90 11.45
C THR A 117 -0.85 7.05 11.08
N PHE A 118 -1.45 6.06 10.45
CA PHE A 118 -2.89 6.07 10.15
C PHE A 118 -3.74 6.13 11.42
N GLN A 119 -3.38 5.38 12.46
CA GLN A 119 -4.06 5.47 13.77
C GLN A 119 -3.90 6.83 14.42
N GLN A 120 -2.72 7.47 14.34
CA GLN A 120 -2.49 8.84 14.83
C GLN A 120 -3.35 9.87 14.09
N LYS A 121 -3.53 9.66 12.78
CA LYS A 121 -4.42 10.49 11.93
C LYS A 121 -5.91 10.12 12.07
N ASN A 122 -6.28 9.28 13.05
CA ASN A 122 -7.65 8.82 13.33
C ASN A 122 -8.33 8.08 12.17
N LEU A 123 -7.59 7.42 11.31
CA LEU A 123 -8.17 6.50 10.36
C LEU A 123 -8.61 5.21 11.05
N HIS A 124 -9.68 4.62 10.55
CA HIS A 124 -10.26 3.38 11.07
C HIS A 124 -10.12 2.21 10.11
N VAL A 125 -9.83 2.49 8.84
CA VAL A 125 -9.75 1.49 7.78
C VAL A 125 -8.54 1.76 6.90
N VAL A 126 -7.87 0.67 6.54
CA VAL A 126 -6.81 0.64 5.51
C VAL A 126 -7.21 -0.39 4.46
N ALA A 127 -7.03 -0.03 3.20
CA ALA A 127 -7.14 -0.96 2.08
C ALA A 127 -5.79 -1.08 1.35
N CYS A 128 -5.59 -2.17 0.64
CA CYS A 128 -4.39 -2.43 -0.14
C CYS A 128 -4.76 -3.03 -1.49
N VAL A 129 -4.07 -2.59 -2.55
CA VAL A 129 -4.06 -3.22 -3.87
C VAL A 129 -2.80 -4.06 -3.98
N ALA A 130 -2.95 -5.38 -3.91
CA ALA A 130 -1.84 -6.32 -3.98
C ALA A 130 -1.74 -6.91 -5.39
N TRP A 131 -0.58 -6.70 -6.03
CA TRP A 131 -0.28 -7.29 -7.33
C TRP A 131 -0.14 -8.81 -7.23
N GLN A 132 -0.77 -9.51 -8.17
CA GLN A 132 -0.65 -10.95 -8.32
C GLN A 132 -0.41 -11.35 -9.77
N TYR A 133 0.50 -12.30 -9.97
CA TYR A 133 0.73 -12.98 -11.25
C TYR A 133 0.85 -14.50 -11.03
N GLY A 134 -0.05 -15.26 -11.62
CA GLY A 134 -0.17 -16.69 -11.35
C GLY A 134 -0.41 -16.94 -9.86
N GLU A 135 0.40 -17.79 -9.26
CA GLU A 135 0.34 -18.07 -7.81
C GLU A 135 1.18 -17.12 -6.95
N THR A 136 1.93 -16.20 -7.59
CA THR A 136 2.84 -15.28 -6.91
C THR A 136 2.12 -14.03 -6.45
N GLU A 137 2.15 -13.80 -5.12
CA GLU A 137 1.70 -12.58 -4.46
C GLU A 137 2.73 -12.19 -3.42
N ASN A 138 3.63 -11.27 -3.77
CA ASN A 138 4.80 -10.92 -2.96
C ASN A 138 4.45 -10.39 -1.56
N ILE A 139 3.28 -9.76 -1.41
CA ILE A 139 2.84 -9.13 -0.16
C ILE A 139 2.02 -10.06 0.75
N LYS A 140 1.71 -11.28 0.32
CA LYS A 140 0.84 -12.24 1.04
C LYS A 140 1.24 -12.43 2.51
N GLY A 141 2.53 -12.59 2.79
CA GLY A 141 3.03 -12.75 4.16
C GLY A 141 2.79 -11.52 5.04
N ILE A 142 2.83 -10.32 4.48
CA ILE A 142 2.50 -9.07 5.18
C ILE A 142 0.99 -9.01 5.43
N MET A 143 0.17 -9.30 4.42
CA MET A 143 -1.30 -9.30 4.57
C MET A 143 -1.74 -10.25 5.68
N GLN A 144 -1.21 -11.47 5.72
CA GLN A 144 -1.48 -12.44 6.77
C GLN A 144 -1.01 -11.95 8.15
N ARG A 145 0.22 -11.47 8.26
CA ARG A 145 0.81 -11.00 9.52
C ARG A 145 0.03 -9.85 10.15
N PHE A 146 -0.50 -8.95 9.33
CA PHE A 146 -1.30 -7.82 9.77
C PHE A 146 -2.80 -8.11 9.77
N SER A 147 -3.24 -9.35 9.48
CA SER A 147 -4.65 -9.76 9.45
C SER A 147 -5.50 -8.88 8.54
N PHE A 148 -5.01 -8.63 7.33
CA PHE A 148 -5.82 -8.06 6.26
C PHE A 148 -6.77 -9.13 5.70
N GLU A 149 -8.00 -8.73 5.41
CA GLU A 149 -9.02 -9.56 4.78
C GLU A 149 -9.02 -9.31 3.27
N ARG A 150 -8.92 -10.37 2.45
CA ARG A 150 -9.08 -10.26 1.01
C ARG A 150 -10.57 -10.24 0.68
N VAL A 151 -11.01 -9.18 0.01
CA VAL A 151 -12.44 -8.95 -0.30
C VAL A 151 -12.78 -9.11 -1.79
N ALA A 152 -11.79 -8.94 -2.67
CA ALA A 152 -11.99 -9.05 -4.10
C ALA A 152 -10.71 -9.46 -4.83
N GLU A 153 -10.91 -10.00 -6.03
CA GLU A 153 -9.89 -10.25 -7.06
C GLU A 153 -10.34 -9.53 -8.32
N ILE A 154 -9.49 -8.63 -8.83
CA ILE A 154 -9.80 -7.81 -10.00
C ILE A 154 -8.84 -8.21 -11.11
N PRO A 155 -9.31 -8.93 -12.14
CA PRO A 155 -8.48 -9.26 -13.30
C PRO A 155 -8.17 -7.99 -14.10
N ASP A 156 -7.05 -8.01 -14.81
CA ASP A 156 -6.61 -6.92 -15.69
C ASP A 156 -6.61 -5.54 -15.00
N TYR A 157 -6.29 -5.48 -13.71
CA TYR A 157 -6.44 -4.27 -12.89
C TYR A 157 -5.72 -3.05 -13.50
N TRP A 158 -4.55 -3.22 -14.08
CA TRP A 158 -3.72 -2.14 -14.65
C TRP A 158 -3.88 -1.95 -16.15
N ILE A 159 -4.90 -2.56 -16.78
CA ILE A 159 -5.06 -2.52 -18.25
C ILE A 159 -5.26 -1.11 -18.78
N ASP A 160 -5.95 -0.26 -18.01
CA ASP A 160 -6.27 1.13 -18.35
C ASP A 160 -5.38 2.14 -17.59
N ASP A 161 -4.22 1.69 -17.09
CA ASP A 161 -3.32 2.59 -16.37
C ASP A 161 -2.84 3.69 -17.33
N PRO A 162 -3.06 4.98 -16.99
CA PRO A 162 -2.67 6.10 -17.85
C PRO A 162 -1.15 6.24 -17.96
N GLU A 163 -0.41 5.70 -17.01
CA GLU A 163 1.05 5.71 -16.98
C GLU A 163 1.58 4.28 -17.21
N PRO A 164 1.75 3.86 -18.48
CA PRO A 164 2.16 2.50 -18.79
C PRO A 164 3.59 2.23 -18.31
N PHE A 165 3.79 1.09 -17.67
CA PHE A 165 5.07 0.62 -17.14
C PHE A 165 5.43 -0.77 -17.69
N ILE A 166 6.70 -1.14 -17.59
CA ILE A 166 7.17 -2.48 -18.00
C ILE A 166 6.98 -3.44 -16.83
N CYS A 167 5.87 -4.17 -16.87
CA CYS A 167 5.55 -5.15 -15.83
C CYS A 167 6.55 -6.32 -15.82
N PRO A 168 7.10 -6.73 -14.67
CA PRO A 168 8.06 -7.85 -14.60
C PRO A 168 7.46 -9.20 -15.02
N ALA A 169 6.14 -9.33 -15.00
CA ALA A 169 5.44 -10.56 -15.39
C ALA A 169 4.89 -10.51 -16.82
N CYS A 170 4.22 -9.41 -17.21
CA CYS A 170 3.61 -9.26 -18.53
C CYS A 170 4.59 -8.76 -19.60
N GLY A 171 5.67 -8.09 -19.21
CA GLY A 171 6.56 -7.37 -20.10
C GLY A 171 5.97 -6.03 -20.56
N LYS A 172 5.74 -5.87 -21.87
CA LYS A 172 5.23 -4.62 -22.45
C LYS A 172 3.80 -4.28 -22.00
N PRO A 173 3.46 -2.98 -21.85
CA PRO A 173 2.10 -2.54 -21.56
C PRO A 173 1.10 -2.94 -22.66
N PRO A 174 -0.21 -3.07 -22.34
CA PRO A 174 -0.78 -2.89 -21.00
C PRO A 174 -0.53 -4.08 -20.06
N CYS A 175 -0.42 -3.81 -18.76
CA CYS A 175 -0.29 -4.86 -17.76
C CYS A 175 -1.64 -5.56 -17.53
N ARG A 176 -1.64 -6.91 -17.65
CA ARG A 176 -2.83 -7.77 -17.48
C ARG A 176 -2.82 -8.57 -16.19
N CYS A 177 -2.02 -8.16 -15.22
CA CYS A 177 -1.99 -8.82 -13.93
C CYS A 177 -3.25 -8.55 -13.13
N GLN A 178 -3.58 -9.51 -12.27
CA GLN A 178 -4.67 -9.42 -11.31
C GLN A 178 -4.25 -8.58 -10.11
N ALA A 179 -5.19 -7.84 -9.52
CA ALA A 179 -5.05 -7.27 -8.19
C ALA A 179 -5.93 -8.02 -7.18
N ASN A 180 -5.36 -8.35 -6.03
CA ASN A 180 -6.11 -8.74 -4.85
C ASN A 180 -6.38 -7.50 -4.01
N ILE A 181 -7.64 -7.27 -3.66
CA ILE A 181 -8.04 -6.13 -2.83
C ILE A 181 -8.20 -6.61 -1.40
N TYR A 182 -7.47 -5.95 -0.52
CA TYR A 182 -7.48 -6.24 0.90
C TYR A 182 -8.00 -5.08 1.71
N PHE A 183 -8.68 -5.39 2.80
CA PHE A 183 -9.11 -4.43 3.80
C PHE A 183 -8.66 -4.82 5.20
N LYS A 184 -8.50 -3.83 6.07
CA LYS A 184 -8.22 -4.01 7.48
C LYS A 184 -8.84 -2.90 8.30
N ALA A 185 -9.59 -3.25 9.34
CA ALA A 185 -9.96 -2.32 10.39
C ALA A 185 -8.76 -2.05 11.33
N ILE A 186 -8.47 -0.78 11.61
CA ILE A 186 -7.37 -0.35 12.48
C ILE A 186 -7.91 0.46 13.67
N TRP A 187 -8.49 -0.24 14.65
CA TRP A 187 -9.03 0.38 15.85
C TRP A 187 -7.92 0.81 16.82
N LYS A 188 -8.10 1.96 17.50
CA LYS A 188 -7.29 2.26 18.69
C LYS A 188 -7.69 1.25 19.77
N SER A 189 -6.73 0.52 20.31
CA SER A 189 -6.94 -0.30 21.51
C SER A 189 -7.50 0.59 22.62
N GLY A 190 -8.77 0.36 23.03
CA GLY A 190 -9.42 1.08 24.13
C GLY A 190 -10.80 1.70 23.85
N LYS A 191 -11.31 1.68 22.62
CA LYS A 191 -12.72 2.03 22.35
C LYS A 191 -13.40 0.86 21.65
N ASN A 192 -14.10 0.03 22.43
CA ASN A 192 -15.13 -0.86 21.90
C ASN A 192 -16.26 0.03 21.35
N TYR A 193 -16.26 0.29 20.06
CA TYR A 193 -17.50 0.73 19.41
C TYR A 193 -18.36 -0.52 19.24
N TYR A 194 -19.24 -0.73 20.22
CA TYR A 194 -20.43 -1.55 20.01
C TYR A 194 -21.16 -0.92 18.83
N VAL A 195 -21.17 -1.63 17.69
CA VAL A 195 -22.11 -1.36 16.61
C VAL A 195 -23.48 -1.45 17.25
N PHE A 196 -24.17 -0.33 17.33
CA PHE A 196 -25.61 -0.31 17.59
C PHE A 196 -26.27 -1.01 16.41
N LEU A 197 -26.49 -2.31 16.54
CA LEU A 197 -27.56 -3.00 15.83
C LEU A 197 -28.85 -2.49 16.45
N SER A 198 -29.35 -1.34 16.01
CA SER A 198 -30.72 -0.94 16.24
C SER A 198 -31.59 -1.84 15.38
N SER A 199 -32.20 -2.81 16.06
CA SER A 199 -33.42 -3.48 15.61
C SER A 199 -34.46 -2.46 15.15
N ILE A 200 -34.93 -2.57 13.92
CA ILE A 200 -36.33 -2.39 13.51
C ILE A 200 -36.57 -3.33 12.32
#